data_8439594660dd38fff409f236c3c5df3a
#
_entry.id   8439594660dd38fff409f236c3c5df3a
#
_cell.length_a   1.000
_cell.length_b   1.000
_cell.length_c   1.000
_cell.angle_alpha   90.00
_cell.angle_beta   90.00
_cell.angle_gamma   90.00
#
_symmetry.space_group_name_H-M   'P 1'
#
loop_
_entity.id
_entity.type
_entity.pdbx_description
1 polymer ?
#
loop_
_entity_poly.entity_id
_entity_poly.type
_entity_poly.pdbx_seq_one_letter_code
_entity_poly.pdbx_strand_id
1 'polypeptide(L)'
;MTPRKGNLMGVRTDIKVLDATIRDGGLCNNFDFSDEFVRELYKTNIKSGVDYMEFGYKASRTLFNEADFGKWKFCKEEDIRAIVGENVSDMKISVMADVGRCDFKTDFLPKSESVIDMVRVACYIHQI
;
A
#
# COMPACT_ATOMS: atom_id res chain seq x y z
N MET A 1 -14.00 12.91 -6.67
CA MET A 1 -14.85 11.87 -6.03
C MET A 1 -16.23 12.42 -5.84
N THR A 2 -17.24 11.76 -6.37
CA THR A 2 -18.62 12.15 -6.09
C THR A 2 -18.88 11.94 -4.60
N PRO A 3 -19.32 12.94 -3.83
CA PRO A 3 -19.70 12.70 -2.46
C PRO A 3 -20.80 11.62 -2.47
N ARG A 4 -20.70 10.66 -1.55
CA ARG A 4 -21.76 9.67 -1.35
C ARG A 4 -23.03 10.40 -0.96
N LYS A 5 -23.74 10.89 -1.96
CA LYS A 5 -25.10 11.43 -1.80
C LYS A 5 -26.04 10.24 -1.74
N GLY A 6 -26.39 9.90 -0.56
CA GLY A 6 -27.48 8.99 -0.29
C GLY A 6 -27.56 8.78 1.19
N ASN A 7 -28.62 9.26 1.78
CA ASN A 7 -29.09 8.75 3.06
C ASN A 7 -29.45 7.27 2.89
N LEU A 8 -28.45 6.44 2.64
CA LEU A 8 -28.61 5.03 2.87
C LEU A 8 -28.56 4.85 4.38
N MET A 9 -29.71 4.60 4.95
CA MET A 9 -29.83 4.24 6.36
C MET A 9 -28.83 3.14 6.65
N GLY A 10 -27.86 3.41 7.53
CA GLY A 10 -26.86 2.46 7.97
C GLY A 10 -25.45 2.64 7.40
N VAL A 11 -25.18 3.63 6.55
CA VAL A 11 -23.80 3.90 6.13
C VAL A 11 -23.01 4.58 7.25
N ARG A 12 -21.99 3.89 7.75
CA ARG A 12 -21.07 4.39 8.76
C ARG A 12 -19.94 5.16 8.05
N THR A 13 -19.98 6.50 8.13
CA THR A 13 -18.95 7.37 7.52
C THR A 13 -17.65 7.40 8.32
N ASP A 14 -17.68 6.92 9.55
CA ASP A 14 -16.54 6.74 10.43
C ASP A 14 -15.74 5.47 10.14
N ILE A 15 -16.30 4.53 9.37
CA ILE A 15 -15.61 3.31 8.95
C ILE A 15 -14.86 3.57 7.64
N LYS A 16 -13.57 3.20 7.64
CA LYS A 16 -12.71 3.27 6.45
C LYS A 16 -12.43 1.87 5.92
N VAL A 17 -12.33 1.76 4.60
CA VAL A 17 -12.03 0.50 3.91
C VAL A 17 -10.60 0.55 3.39
N LEU A 18 -9.81 -0.45 3.76
CA LEU A 18 -8.46 -0.66 3.24
C LEU A 18 -8.45 -1.90 2.37
N ASP A 19 -8.01 -1.77 1.13
CA ASP A 19 -7.74 -2.90 0.24
C ASP A 19 -6.31 -3.39 0.46
N ALA A 20 -6.15 -4.66 0.75
CA ALA A 20 -4.86 -5.32 0.96
C ALA A 20 -4.62 -6.45 -0.04
N THR A 21 -5.24 -6.40 -1.22
CA THR A 21 -5.15 -7.47 -2.22
C THR A 21 -3.71 -7.79 -2.58
N ILE A 22 -2.90 -6.77 -2.87
CA ILE A 22 -1.49 -6.96 -3.25
C ILE A 22 -0.65 -7.34 -2.03
N ARG A 23 -0.80 -6.64 -0.91
CA ARG A 23 -0.01 -6.91 0.29
C ARG A 23 -0.27 -8.31 0.83
N ASP A 24 -1.53 -8.71 0.96
CA ASP A 24 -1.89 -10.02 1.51
C ASP A 24 -1.72 -11.13 0.47
N GLY A 25 -2.19 -10.91 -0.75
CA GLY A 25 -2.05 -11.86 -1.86
C GLY A 25 -0.58 -12.13 -2.22
N GLY A 26 0.29 -11.17 -2.01
CA GLY A 26 1.73 -11.32 -2.24
C GLY A 26 2.39 -12.44 -1.44
N LEU A 27 1.81 -12.82 -0.31
CA LEU A 27 2.28 -13.96 0.49
C LEU A 27 2.10 -15.29 -0.25
N CYS A 28 1.22 -15.35 -1.25
CA CYS A 28 0.95 -16.56 -2.02
C CYS A 28 1.80 -16.68 -3.30
N ASN A 29 2.33 -15.57 -3.82
CA ASN A 29 3.03 -15.53 -5.10
C ASN A 29 4.35 -14.76 -5.06
N ASN A 30 4.95 -14.60 -3.89
CA ASN A 30 6.18 -13.85 -3.68
C ASN A 30 6.10 -12.39 -4.17
N PHE A 31 4.93 -11.76 -4.08
CA PHE A 31 4.67 -10.38 -4.49
C PHE A 31 4.89 -10.13 -6.00
N ASP A 32 4.75 -11.15 -6.80
CA ASP A 32 4.88 -11.06 -8.25
C ASP A 32 3.53 -10.78 -8.89
N PHE A 33 3.21 -9.49 -9.00
CA PHE A 33 2.04 -8.97 -9.71
C PHE A 33 2.49 -8.10 -10.87
N SER A 34 1.86 -8.22 -12.03
CA SER A 34 2.14 -7.35 -13.16
C SER A 34 1.71 -5.91 -12.88
N ASP A 35 2.41 -4.96 -13.46
CA ASP A 35 2.04 -3.54 -13.34
C ASP A 35 0.63 -3.27 -13.90
N GLU A 36 0.24 -3.99 -14.94
CA GLU A 36 -1.11 -3.90 -15.51
C GLU A 36 -2.17 -4.29 -14.49
N PHE A 37 -1.98 -5.42 -13.80
CA PHE A 37 -2.90 -5.87 -12.75
C PHE A 37 -3.01 -4.85 -11.61
N VAL A 38 -1.87 -4.38 -11.12
CA VAL A 38 -1.83 -3.40 -10.02
C VAL A 38 -2.49 -2.08 -10.43
N ARG A 39 -2.27 -1.63 -11.66
CA ARG A 39 -2.88 -0.40 -12.19
C ARG A 39 -4.40 -0.53 -12.32
N GLU A 40 -4.89 -1.65 -12.81
CA GLU A 40 -6.33 -1.89 -12.91
C GLU A 40 -6.98 -2.00 -11.53
N LEU A 41 -6.31 -2.64 -10.57
CA LEU A 41 -6.77 -2.68 -9.18
C LEU A 41 -6.83 -1.28 -8.57
N TYR A 42 -5.80 -0.47 -8.79
CA TYR A 42 -5.76 0.92 -8.33
C TYR A 42 -6.95 1.74 -8.86
N LYS A 43 -7.20 1.66 -10.15
CA LYS A 43 -8.35 2.34 -10.78
C LYS A 43 -9.69 1.83 -10.25
N THR A 44 -9.82 0.53 -10.09
CA THR A 44 -11.04 -0.10 -9.58
C THR A 44 -11.33 0.31 -8.14
N ASN A 45 -10.30 0.34 -7.31
CA ASN A 45 -10.40 0.78 -5.92
C ASN A 45 -10.86 2.25 -5.82
N ILE A 46 -10.35 3.12 -6.67
CA ILE A 46 -10.78 4.52 -6.73
C ILE A 46 -12.27 4.60 -7.09
N LYS A 47 -12.69 3.91 -8.14
CA LYS A 47 -14.09 3.89 -8.58
C LYS A 47 -15.04 3.33 -7.52
N SER A 48 -14.58 2.35 -6.76
CA SER A 48 -15.37 1.70 -5.70
C SER A 48 -15.42 2.50 -4.41
N GLY A 49 -14.67 3.58 -4.30
CA GLY A 49 -14.65 4.43 -3.10
C GLY A 49 -13.87 3.84 -1.93
N VAL A 50 -12.91 2.96 -2.20
CA VAL A 50 -11.97 2.45 -1.20
C VAL A 50 -11.16 3.61 -0.65
N ASP A 51 -10.93 3.63 0.66
CA ASP A 51 -10.25 4.73 1.34
C ASP A 51 -8.72 4.60 1.31
N TYR A 52 -8.20 3.37 1.42
CA TYR A 52 -6.77 3.06 1.42
C TYR A 52 -6.49 1.86 0.53
N MET A 53 -5.41 1.94 -0.26
CA MET A 53 -4.87 0.77 -0.97
C MET A 53 -3.47 0.47 -0.46
N GLU A 54 -3.27 -0.74 0.07
CA GLU A 54 -1.99 -1.19 0.59
C GLU A 54 -1.25 -2.01 -0.46
N PHE A 55 -0.17 -1.43 -0.97
CA PHE A 55 0.58 -1.96 -2.11
C PHE A 55 1.49 -3.13 -1.77
N GLY A 56 1.87 -3.25 -0.53
CA GLY A 56 2.76 -4.33 -0.13
C GLY A 56 3.57 -3.97 1.11
N TYR A 57 4.80 -4.49 1.16
CA TYR A 57 5.73 -4.27 2.26
C TYR A 57 6.84 -3.30 1.87
N LYS A 58 7.39 -2.64 2.88
CA LYS A 58 8.67 -1.91 2.83
C LYS A 58 9.79 -2.78 3.42
N ALA A 59 10.01 -3.96 2.83
CA ALA A 59 11.07 -4.85 3.28
C ALA A 59 12.45 -4.31 2.92
N SER A 60 13.42 -4.55 3.81
CA SER A 60 14.80 -4.14 3.58
C SER A 60 15.46 -4.97 2.49
N ARG A 61 16.07 -4.31 1.51
CA ARG A 61 16.83 -4.95 0.43
C ARG A 61 18.16 -5.53 0.90
N THR A 62 18.57 -5.22 2.11
CA THR A 62 19.76 -5.81 2.74
C THR A 62 19.44 -7.15 3.40
N LEU A 63 18.18 -7.37 3.81
CA LEU A 63 17.73 -8.60 4.45
C LEU A 63 17.06 -9.58 3.46
N PHE A 64 16.47 -9.06 2.40
CA PHE A 64 15.77 -9.85 1.39
C PHE A 64 16.38 -9.60 0.02
N ASN A 65 16.60 -10.68 -0.74
CA ASN A 65 17.14 -10.59 -2.09
C ASN A 65 16.02 -10.17 -3.06
N GLU A 66 16.21 -9.07 -3.76
CA GLU A 66 15.26 -8.57 -4.77
C GLU A 66 14.99 -9.57 -5.90
N ALA A 67 15.91 -10.51 -6.16
CA ALA A 67 15.72 -11.56 -7.17
C ALA A 67 14.70 -12.63 -6.76
N ASP A 68 14.42 -12.77 -5.46
CA ASP A 68 13.53 -13.81 -4.92
C ASP A 68 12.07 -13.34 -4.80
N PHE A 69 11.82 -12.04 -4.95
CA PHE A 69 10.51 -11.44 -4.73
C PHE A 69 10.16 -10.44 -5.83
N GLY A 70 8.87 -10.28 -6.09
CA GLY A 70 8.37 -9.17 -6.90
C GLY A 70 8.56 -7.82 -6.20
N LYS A 71 8.43 -6.75 -6.97
CA LYS A 71 8.69 -5.36 -6.52
C LYS A 71 7.81 -4.92 -5.34
N TRP A 72 6.65 -5.53 -5.14
CA TRP A 72 5.70 -5.16 -4.07
C TRP A 72 6.09 -5.69 -2.69
N LYS A 73 7.14 -6.51 -2.61
CA LYS A 73 7.83 -6.81 -1.35
C LYS A 73 8.57 -5.59 -0.80
N PHE A 74 9.03 -4.72 -1.68
CA PHE A 74 9.89 -3.58 -1.35
C PHE A 74 9.19 -2.24 -1.50
N CYS A 75 8.16 -2.14 -2.31
CA CYS A 75 7.36 -0.94 -2.56
C CYS A 75 8.22 0.33 -2.70
N LYS A 76 9.18 0.29 -3.63
CA LYS A 76 10.02 1.47 -3.93
C LYS A 76 9.14 2.61 -4.40
N GLU A 77 9.50 3.85 -4.07
CA GLU A 77 8.75 5.03 -4.48
C GLU A 77 8.52 5.09 -5.99
N GLU A 78 9.56 4.80 -6.78
CA GLU A 78 9.47 4.79 -8.23
C GLU A 78 8.48 3.74 -8.76
N ASP A 79 8.40 2.58 -8.12
CA ASP A 79 7.48 1.51 -8.52
C ASP A 79 6.03 1.89 -8.22
N ILE A 80 5.78 2.50 -7.06
CA ILE A 80 4.44 2.99 -6.70
C ILE A 80 4.06 4.15 -7.63
N ARG A 81 4.96 5.10 -7.87
CA ARG A 81 4.71 6.25 -8.77
C ARG A 81 4.42 5.83 -10.20
N ALA A 82 5.02 4.75 -10.68
CA ALA A 82 4.71 4.22 -12.01
C ALA A 82 3.24 3.79 -12.15
N ILE A 83 2.59 3.46 -11.04
CA ILE A 83 1.16 3.09 -11.00
C ILE A 83 0.26 4.30 -10.74
N VAL A 84 0.59 5.11 -9.74
CA VAL A 84 -0.33 6.11 -9.18
C VAL A 84 0.01 7.55 -9.60
N GLY A 85 1.17 7.77 -10.23
CA GLY A 85 1.69 9.12 -10.45
C GLY A 85 1.90 9.83 -9.10
N GLU A 86 1.36 11.03 -8.97
CA GLU A 86 1.36 11.77 -7.70
C GLU A 86 0.10 11.52 -6.88
N ASN A 87 -0.70 10.54 -7.28
CA ASN A 87 -1.95 10.14 -6.64
C ASN A 87 -2.89 11.33 -6.36
N VAL A 88 -3.47 11.87 -7.42
CA VAL A 88 -4.43 13.00 -7.31
C VAL A 88 -5.82 12.57 -6.84
N SER A 89 -6.04 11.26 -6.60
CA SER A 89 -7.30 10.75 -6.07
C SER A 89 -7.43 10.99 -4.56
N ASP A 90 -8.64 10.80 -4.02
CA ASP A 90 -8.87 10.85 -2.58
C ASP A 90 -8.41 9.58 -1.85
N MET A 91 -8.15 8.50 -2.59
CA MET A 91 -7.66 7.25 -2.01
C MET A 91 -6.21 7.41 -1.56
N LYS A 92 -5.93 6.97 -0.32
CA LYS A 92 -4.59 7.04 0.28
C LYS A 92 -3.78 5.80 -0.04
N ILE A 93 -2.47 6.00 -0.17
CA ILE A 93 -1.50 4.93 -0.45
C ILE A 93 -0.92 4.44 0.86
N SER A 94 -1.01 3.13 1.08
CA SER A 94 -0.51 2.46 2.29
C SER A 94 0.53 1.41 1.95
N VAL A 95 1.47 1.21 2.86
CA VAL A 95 2.39 0.08 2.87
C VAL A 95 2.50 -0.47 4.29
N MET A 96 2.92 -1.73 4.41
CA MET A 96 3.19 -2.34 5.70
C MET A 96 4.70 -2.43 5.96
N ALA A 97 5.09 -2.23 7.21
CA ALA A 97 6.47 -2.38 7.65
C ALA A 97 6.53 -3.30 8.87
N ASP A 98 7.28 -4.39 8.75
CA ASP A 98 7.51 -5.30 9.87
C ASP A 98 8.70 -4.82 10.69
N VAL A 99 8.52 -4.73 12.00
CA VAL A 99 9.62 -4.38 12.91
C VAL A 99 10.73 -5.42 12.77
N GLY A 100 11.97 -4.93 12.60
CA GLY A 100 13.15 -5.77 12.40
C GLY A 100 13.38 -6.26 10.98
N ARG A 101 12.48 -5.97 10.04
CA ARG A 101 12.59 -6.36 8.63
C ARG A 101 12.66 -5.19 7.66
N CYS A 102 12.73 -3.98 8.18
CA CYS A 102 12.92 -2.75 7.42
C CYS A 102 13.88 -1.82 8.17
N ASP A 103 14.48 -0.89 7.45
CA ASP A 103 15.31 0.18 8.02
C ASP A 103 14.58 1.51 7.82
N PHE A 104 14.13 2.11 8.91
CA PHE A 104 13.38 3.36 8.87
C PHE A 104 14.18 4.54 8.30
N LYS A 105 15.50 4.47 8.32
CA LYS A 105 16.34 5.55 7.80
C LYS A 105 16.56 5.47 6.30
N THR A 106 16.63 4.26 5.75
CA THR A 106 16.97 4.03 4.34
C THR A 106 15.80 3.61 3.49
N ASP A 107 14.79 2.93 4.07
CA ASP A 107 13.67 2.38 3.31
C ASP A 107 12.50 3.36 3.14
N PHE A 108 12.50 4.46 3.89
CA PHE A 108 11.42 5.45 3.87
C PHE A 108 11.94 6.84 3.52
N LEU A 109 11.19 7.54 2.67
CA LEU A 109 11.42 8.96 2.38
C LEU A 109 10.58 9.85 3.31
N PRO A 110 10.99 11.11 3.53
CA PRO A 110 10.14 12.09 4.20
C PRO A 110 8.82 12.28 3.44
N LYS A 111 7.75 12.62 4.14
CA LYS A 111 6.42 12.81 3.51
C LYS A 111 6.44 13.82 2.35
N SER A 112 7.28 14.84 2.43
CA SER A 112 7.43 15.84 1.37
C SER A 112 7.93 15.25 0.04
N GLU A 113 8.57 14.09 0.07
CA GLU A 113 9.16 13.40 -1.09
C GLU A 113 8.44 12.09 -1.42
N SER A 114 7.55 11.64 -0.54
CA SER A 114 6.91 10.33 -0.64
C SER A 114 5.48 10.41 -1.14
N VAL A 115 5.10 9.49 -2.03
CA VAL A 115 3.72 9.29 -2.44
C VAL A 115 2.93 8.43 -1.44
N ILE A 116 3.62 7.81 -0.50
CA ILE A 116 3.01 6.99 0.56
C ILE A 116 2.38 7.90 1.60
N ASP A 117 1.13 7.63 1.95
CA ASP A 117 0.36 8.41 2.93
C ASP A 117 0.32 7.75 4.31
N MET A 118 0.40 6.42 4.36
CA MET A 118 0.26 5.66 5.60
C MET A 118 1.22 4.48 5.61
N VAL A 119 1.86 4.27 6.75
CA VAL A 119 2.66 3.06 7.01
C VAL A 119 2.02 2.33 8.18
N ARG A 120 1.58 1.09 7.95
CA ARG A 120 1.08 0.23 9.02
C ARG A 120 2.24 -0.61 9.54
N VAL A 121 2.57 -0.43 10.80
CA VAL A 121 3.68 -1.13 11.45
C VAL A 121 3.16 -2.42 12.07
N ALA A 122 3.73 -3.55 11.68
CA ALA A 122 3.47 -4.86 12.28
C ALA A 122 4.61 -5.24 13.23
N CYS A 123 4.25 -5.65 14.43
CA CYS A 123 5.22 -6.10 15.43
C CYS A 123 4.61 -7.19 16.31
N TYR A 124 5.48 -8.01 16.90
CA TYR A 124 5.05 -8.90 17.97
C TYR A 124 5.00 -8.14 19.29
N ILE A 125 4.19 -8.64 20.25
CA ILE A 125 4.01 -7.97 21.55
C ILE A 125 5.33 -7.73 22.29
N HIS A 126 6.31 -8.63 22.13
CA HIS A 126 7.61 -8.48 22.77
C HIS A 126 8.52 -7.44 22.10
N GLN A 127 8.10 -6.85 20.98
CA GLN A 127 8.84 -5.81 20.24
C GLN A 127 8.33 -4.39 20.53
N ILE A 128 7.30 -4.27 21.38
CA ILE A 128 6.70 -2.98 21.73
C ILE A 128 7.54 -2.30 22.82
#